data_b0ccb537cd193a625e308f2b512f3df6
#
_entry.id   b0ccb537cd193a625e308f2b512f3df6
#
_cell.length_a   1.000
_cell.length_b   1.000
_cell.length_c   1.000
_cell.angle_alpha   90.00
_cell.angle_beta   90.00
_cell.angle_gamma   90.00
#
_symmetry.space_group_name_H-M   'P 1'
#
loop_
_entity.id
_entity.type
_entity.pdbx_description
1 polymer ?
#
loop_
_entity_poly.entity_id
_entity_poly.type
_entity_poly.pdbx_seq_one_letter_code
_entity_poly.pdbx_strand_id
1 'polypeptide(L)'
;MSYYSYHLAVSEEEVRGIKLALLPGAPERCWKIASAFGNGEELAFHREFKTVKAENESGKVLVVSTGIGGSSLSIAVEELAQLGVRNFLRVGTCGAIQEGIAVGDLVISEGAVRMDGASPHYAPLSYPACAHWEMVGALKKACELLKYRYHLGITCSSATFYPGQERYDTFSGYVISSLRGSREEWKKLGVLNYEMEIATLFTVARVLGLRSGAICGVLVNRNQKEEVEREKIEEIENRLSQVAAKAAQLILSGEE
;
A
#
# COMPACT_ATOMS: atom_id res chain seq x y z
N MET A 1 29.02 -4.40 -14.03
CA MET A 1 28.22 -5.54 -13.53
C MET A 1 26.80 -5.04 -13.39
N SER A 2 25.83 -5.83 -13.86
CA SER A 2 24.40 -5.55 -13.67
C SER A 2 24.07 -5.63 -12.16
N TYR A 3 23.23 -4.72 -11.65
CA TYR A 3 22.81 -4.73 -10.23
C TYR A 3 21.92 -5.95 -9.97
N TYR A 4 22.15 -6.62 -8.84
CA TYR A 4 21.32 -7.71 -8.32
C TYR A 4 20.84 -7.36 -6.90
N SER A 5 19.52 -7.35 -6.71
CA SER A 5 18.91 -6.99 -5.43
C SER A 5 19.05 -8.13 -4.43
N TYR A 6 19.54 -7.83 -3.22
CA TYR A 6 19.81 -8.83 -2.20
C TYR A 6 18.55 -9.44 -1.59
N HIS A 7 17.56 -8.58 -1.26
CA HIS A 7 16.35 -9.07 -0.60
C HIS A 7 15.29 -9.53 -1.61
N LEU A 8 15.14 -8.82 -2.73
CA LEU A 8 14.16 -9.20 -3.76
C LEU A 8 14.64 -10.37 -4.62
N ALA A 9 15.94 -10.66 -4.62
CA ALA A 9 16.59 -11.72 -5.40
C ALA A 9 16.29 -11.65 -6.91
N VAL A 10 16.26 -10.43 -7.47
CA VAL A 10 16.08 -10.16 -8.90
C VAL A 10 17.21 -9.27 -9.44
N SER A 11 17.54 -9.46 -10.71
CA SER A 11 18.56 -8.69 -11.42
C SER A 11 17.96 -7.52 -12.21
N GLU A 12 18.78 -6.50 -12.47
CA GLU A 12 18.43 -5.38 -13.34
C GLU A 12 18.02 -5.84 -14.76
N GLU A 13 18.60 -6.94 -15.25
CA GLU A 13 18.31 -7.47 -16.59
C GLU A 13 16.89 -8.03 -16.69
N GLU A 14 16.43 -8.74 -15.65
CA GLU A 14 15.08 -9.34 -15.60
C GLU A 14 13.97 -8.30 -15.58
N VAL A 15 14.24 -7.12 -15.00
CA VAL A 15 13.25 -6.05 -14.82
C VAL A 15 13.52 -4.82 -15.68
N ARG A 16 14.43 -4.95 -16.66
CA ARG A 16 14.86 -3.83 -17.50
C ARG A 16 13.68 -3.11 -18.17
N GLY A 17 13.65 -1.80 -18.00
CA GLY A 17 12.63 -0.93 -18.61
C GLY A 17 11.31 -0.84 -17.84
N ILE A 18 11.09 -1.66 -16.81
CA ILE A 18 9.87 -1.59 -15.99
C ILE A 18 9.99 -0.41 -15.03
N LYS A 19 9.00 0.48 -15.05
CA LYS A 19 8.99 1.74 -14.28
C LYS A 19 7.95 1.79 -13.17
N LEU A 20 7.02 0.84 -13.11
CA LEU A 20 5.92 0.81 -12.16
C LEU A 20 5.92 -0.49 -11.37
N ALA A 21 5.82 -0.38 -10.04
CA ALA A 21 5.63 -1.50 -9.13
C ALA A 21 4.31 -1.36 -8.33
N LEU A 22 3.56 -2.45 -8.25
CA LEU A 22 2.37 -2.62 -7.43
C LEU A 22 2.76 -3.40 -6.17
N LEU A 23 2.49 -2.85 -4.99
CA LEU A 23 3.05 -3.31 -3.72
C LEU A 23 1.96 -3.85 -2.77
N PRO A 24 1.53 -5.12 -2.88
CA PRO A 24 0.75 -5.76 -1.82
C PRO A 24 1.62 -6.08 -0.59
N GLY A 25 1.00 -6.28 0.58
CA GLY A 25 1.70 -6.77 1.77
C GLY A 25 1.97 -8.28 1.70
N ALA A 26 0.93 -9.06 1.39
CA ALA A 26 0.97 -10.52 1.39
C ALA A 26 1.44 -11.10 0.04
N PRO A 27 2.34 -12.11 0.04
CA PRO A 27 2.84 -12.76 -1.17
C PRO A 27 1.74 -13.40 -2.03
N GLU A 28 0.67 -13.90 -1.41
CA GLU A 28 -0.45 -14.56 -2.08
C GLU A 28 -1.19 -13.61 -3.01
N ARG A 29 -1.21 -12.31 -2.70
CA ARG A 29 -1.87 -11.28 -3.52
C ARG A 29 -1.09 -10.89 -4.78
N CYS A 30 0.20 -11.25 -4.88
CA CYS A 30 0.99 -10.91 -6.06
C CYS A 30 0.39 -11.51 -7.33
N TRP A 31 0.02 -12.78 -7.31
CA TRP A 31 -0.59 -13.43 -8.46
C TRP A 31 -1.99 -12.91 -8.79
N LYS A 32 -2.80 -12.58 -7.77
CA LYS A 32 -4.14 -11.98 -7.99
C LYS A 32 -4.04 -10.66 -8.76
N ILE A 33 -3.11 -9.79 -8.34
CA ILE A 33 -2.90 -8.48 -8.97
C ILE A 33 -2.28 -8.65 -10.36
N ALA A 34 -1.26 -9.50 -10.49
CA ALA A 34 -0.60 -9.77 -11.78
C ALA A 34 -1.59 -10.30 -12.82
N SER A 35 -2.42 -11.29 -12.44
CA SER A 35 -3.45 -11.87 -13.33
C SER A 35 -4.55 -10.88 -13.70
N ALA A 36 -4.89 -9.93 -12.83
CA ALA A 36 -5.83 -8.86 -13.15
C ALA A 36 -5.25 -7.85 -14.16
N PHE A 37 -3.93 -7.66 -14.16
CA PHE A 37 -3.25 -6.77 -15.09
C PHE A 37 -3.01 -7.44 -16.47
N GLY A 38 -2.51 -8.69 -16.49
CA GLY A 38 -2.17 -9.39 -17.73
C GLY A 38 -1.48 -10.73 -17.48
N ASN A 39 -0.61 -11.10 -18.42
CA ASN A 39 0.18 -12.33 -18.33
C ASN A 39 1.29 -12.16 -17.28
N GLY A 40 1.33 -13.05 -16.29
CA GLY A 40 2.29 -13.03 -15.20
C GLY A 40 3.43 -14.04 -15.35
N GLU A 41 4.61 -13.69 -14.83
CA GLU A 41 5.78 -14.54 -14.67
C GLU A 41 6.39 -14.29 -13.27
N GLU A 42 6.51 -15.33 -12.44
CA GLU A 42 7.19 -15.22 -11.16
C GLU A 42 8.71 -15.17 -11.41
N LEU A 43 9.35 -14.08 -10.98
CA LEU A 43 10.80 -13.92 -11.09
C LEU A 43 11.53 -14.47 -9.86
N ALA A 44 11.00 -14.21 -8.67
CA ALA A 44 11.61 -14.65 -7.42
C ALA A 44 10.60 -14.71 -6.27
N PHE A 45 10.89 -15.57 -5.29
CA PHE A 45 10.25 -15.54 -3.98
C PHE A 45 11.30 -15.77 -2.90
N HIS A 46 11.74 -14.72 -2.25
CA HIS A 46 12.74 -14.77 -1.21
C HIS A 46 12.27 -14.00 0.03
N ARG A 47 12.26 -14.65 1.19
CA ARG A 47 11.66 -14.13 2.43
C ARG A 47 10.18 -13.78 2.23
N GLU A 48 9.76 -12.56 2.64
CA GLU A 48 8.42 -12.00 2.40
C GLU A 48 8.24 -11.39 1.00
N PHE A 49 9.31 -11.28 0.22
CA PHE A 49 9.32 -10.63 -1.08
C PHE A 49 9.08 -11.64 -2.21
N LYS A 50 7.87 -11.66 -2.73
CA LYS A 50 7.53 -12.34 -3.97
C LYS A 50 7.46 -11.32 -5.09
N THR A 51 8.21 -11.53 -6.16
CA THR A 51 8.24 -10.67 -7.34
C THR A 51 7.61 -11.39 -8.53
N VAL A 52 6.52 -10.82 -9.07
CA VAL A 52 5.87 -11.27 -10.29
C VAL A 52 5.93 -10.13 -11.29
N LYS A 53 6.47 -10.40 -12.48
CA LYS A 53 6.40 -9.51 -13.63
C LYS A 53 5.08 -9.77 -14.35
N ALA A 54 4.33 -8.74 -14.68
CA ALA A 54 3.10 -8.87 -15.47
C ALA A 54 3.14 -7.94 -16.68
N GLU A 55 2.55 -8.38 -17.79
CA GLU A 55 2.56 -7.66 -19.06
C GLU A 55 1.20 -7.73 -19.76
N ASN A 56 0.79 -6.60 -20.34
CA ASN A 56 -0.33 -6.48 -21.25
C ASN A 56 -0.01 -5.46 -22.35
N GLU A 57 -1.00 -5.09 -23.18
CA GLU A 57 -0.86 -4.12 -24.27
C GLU A 57 -0.43 -2.71 -23.82
N SER A 58 -0.71 -2.34 -22.56
CA SER A 58 -0.31 -1.03 -21.98
C SER A 58 1.15 -1.03 -21.53
N GLY A 59 1.80 -2.19 -21.37
CA GLY A 59 3.18 -2.32 -20.95
C GLY A 59 3.42 -3.36 -19.87
N LYS A 60 4.49 -3.13 -19.08
CA LYS A 60 4.97 -4.05 -18.04
C LYS A 60 4.95 -3.42 -16.66
N VAL A 61 4.60 -4.22 -15.66
CA VAL A 61 4.65 -3.86 -14.23
C VAL A 61 5.35 -4.95 -13.43
N LEU A 62 5.87 -4.57 -12.25
CA LEU A 62 6.24 -5.53 -11.21
C LEU A 62 5.14 -5.55 -10.15
N VAL A 63 4.80 -6.73 -9.68
CA VAL A 63 3.98 -6.91 -8.49
C VAL A 63 4.86 -7.53 -7.42
N VAL A 64 5.12 -6.79 -6.34
CA VAL A 64 6.10 -7.19 -5.32
C VAL A 64 5.47 -7.14 -3.94
N SER A 65 5.43 -8.27 -3.24
CA SER A 65 5.00 -8.27 -1.85
C SER A 65 6.05 -7.61 -0.96
N THR A 66 5.60 -6.87 0.04
CA THR A 66 6.49 -6.09 0.92
C THR A 66 6.50 -6.59 2.37
N GLY A 67 5.74 -7.65 2.68
CA GLY A 67 5.53 -8.02 4.08
C GLY A 67 4.70 -6.97 4.82
N ILE A 68 4.82 -6.94 6.14
CA ILE A 68 4.12 -6.02 7.05
C ILE A 68 5.13 -5.03 7.65
N GLY A 69 4.75 -3.75 7.60
CA GLY A 69 5.46 -2.66 8.27
C GLY A 69 6.45 -1.91 7.39
N GLY A 70 6.77 -0.69 7.84
CA GLY A 70 7.58 0.26 7.10
C GLY A 70 9.01 -0.21 6.85
N SER A 71 9.61 -0.99 7.75
CA SER A 71 10.99 -1.48 7.61
C SER A 71 11.13 -2.40 6.39
N SER A 72 10.24 -3.39 6.25
CA SER A 72 10.24 -4.30 5.11
C SER A 72 9.89 -3.57 3.81
N LEU A 73 8.87 -2.71 3.83
CA LEU A 73 8.51 -1.90 2.67
C LEU A 73 9.66 -1.01 2.20
N SER A 74 10.40 -0.37 3.11
CA SER A 74 11.52 0.52 2.74
C SER A 74 12.63 -0.22 1.99
N ILE A 75 12.93 -1.46 2.38
CA ILE A 75 13.87 -2.34 1.66
C ILE A 75 13.41 -2.57 0.23
N ALA A 76 12.13 -2.94 0.04
CA ALA A 76 11.59 -3.20 -1.29
C ALA A 76 11.65 -1.94 -2.18
N VAL A 77 11.29 -0.76 -1.65
CA VAL A 77 11.32 0.50 -2.41
C VAL A 77 12.74 0.87 -2.82
N GLU A 78 13.72 0.76 -1.91
CA GLU A 78 15.13 1.06 -2.19
C GLU A 78 15.69 0.14 -3.29
N GLU A 79 15.51 -1.17 -3.17
CA GLU A 79 16.03 -2.13 -4.15
C GLU A 79 15.33 -1.98 -5.51
N LEU A 80 14.00 -1.78 -5.53
CA LEU A 80 13.26 -1.52 -6.76
C LEU A 80 13.70 -0.20 -7.43
N ALA A 81 13.98 0.84 -6.64
CA ALA A 81 14.49 2.11 -7.17
C ALA A 81 15.88 1.93 -7.81
N GLN A 82 16.77 1.13 -7.20
CA GLN A 82 18.08 0.76 -7.75
C GLN A 82 17.94 -0.06 -9.05
N LEU A 83 16.92 -0.91 -9.14
CA LEU A 83 16.56 -1.67 -10.35
C LEU A 83 15.92 -0.80 -11.45
N GLY A 84 15.68 0.49 -11.17
CA GLY A 84 15.17 1.45 -12.16
C GLY A 84 13.66 1.70 -12.13
N VAL A 85 12.93 1.17 -11.14
CA VAL A 85 11.51 1.50 -10.90
C VAL A 85 11.40 2.95 -10.39
N ARG A 86 10.37 3.67 -10.81
CA ARG A 86 10.18 5.10 -10.47
C ARG A 86 8.80 5.40 -9.91
N ASN A 87 7.84 4.52 -10.10
CA ASN A 87 6.45 4.69 -9.71
C ASN A 87 6.02 3.52 -8.82
N PHE A 88 5.33 3.81 -7.72
CA PHE A 88 4.95 2.83 -6.72
C PHE A 88 3.48 2.98 -6.34
N LEU A 89 2.69 1.91 -6.44
CA LEU A 89 1.32 1.88 -5.94
C LEU A 89 1.20 0.83 -4.84
N ARG A 90 0.94 1.26 -3.61
CA ARG A 90 0.58 0.36 -2.52
C ARG A 90 -0.84 -0.16 -2.72
N VAL A 91 -1.01 -1.48 -2.64
CA VAL A 91 -2.29 -2.18 -2.77
C VAL A 91 -2.53 -2.95 -1.47
N GLY A 92 -3.12 -2.27 -0.50
CA GLY A 92 -3.20 -2.73 0.88
C GLY A 92 -4.61 -3.06 1.36
N THR A 93 -4.71 -3.39 2.64
CA THR A 93 -5.96 -3.52 3.39
C THR A 93 -5.89 -2.66 4.65
N CYS A 94 -7.02 -2.27 5.20
CA CYS A 94 -7.08 -1.37 6.34
C CYS A 94 -8.27 -1.61 7.25
N GLY A 95 -8.22 -1.00 8.44
CA GLY A 95 -9.35 -0.87 9.35
C GLY A 95 -9.85 0.57 9.37
N ALA A 96 -11.08 0.82 8.92
CA ALA A 96 -11.70 2.15 8.95
C ALA A 96 -12.00 2.61 10.37
N ILE A 97 -11.89 3.93 10.62
CA ILE A 97 -12.24 4.56 11.90
C ILE A 97 -13.32 5.64 11.77
N GLN A 98 -13.79 5.93 10.56
CA GLN A 98 -14.94 6.81 10.31
C GLN A 98 -16.23 6.01 10.15
N GLU A 99 -17.34 6.51 10.69
CA GLU A 99 -18.63 5.80 10.68
C GLU A 99 -19.22 5.64 9.27
N GLY A 100 -18.96 6.59 8.38
CA GLY A 100 -19.46 6.59 7.00
C GLY A 100 -18.76 5.65 6.03
N ILE A 101 -17.72 4.91 6.48
CA ILE A 101 -16.94 4.00 5.65
C ILE A 101 -17.38 2.57 5.93
N ALA A 102 -17.86 1.87 4.91
CA ALA A 102 -18.33 0.49 5.04
C ALA A 102 -17.20 -0.54 4.77
N VAL A 103 -17.36 -1.74 5.32
CA VAL A 103 -16.54 -2.90 4.92
C VAL A 103 -16.75 -3.17 3.44
N GLY A 104 -15.66 -3.34 2.71
CA GLY A 104 -15.66 -3.47 1.25
C GLY A 104 -15.49 -2.16 0.48
N ASP A 105 -15.61 -1.00 1.12
CA ASP A 105 -15.22 0.28 0.51
C ASP A 105 -13.70 0.34 0.29
N LEU A 106 -13.27 1.22 -0.60
CA LEU A 106 -11.86 1.48 -0.86
C LEU A 106 -11.44 2.83 -0.25
N VAL A 107 -10.21 2.92 0.23
CA VAL A 107 -9.62 4.18 0.72
C VAL A 107 -8.39 4.50 -0.12
N ILE A 108 -8.40 5.64 -0.78
CA ILE A 108 -7.25 6.23 -1.48
C ILE A 108 -6.60 7.24 -0.53
N SER A 109 -5.33 7.08 -0.25
CA SER A 109 -4.60 7.95 0.68
C SER A 109 -3.93 9.11 -0.07
N GLU A 110 -4.27 10.35 0.32
CA GLU A 110 -3.59 11.58 -0.16
C GLU A 110 -2.35 11.87 0.69
N GLY A 111 -2.42 11.50 1.96
CA GLY A 111 -1.35 11.66 2.92
C GLY A 111 -1.48 10.67 4.07
N ALA A 112 -0.45 10.61 4.90
CA ALA A 112 -0.45 9.70 6.03
C ALA A 112 0.13 10.32 7.30
N VAL A 113 -0.50 9.99 8.44
CA VAL A 113 0.05 10.24 9.78
C VAL A 113 1.22 9.28 10.00
N ARG A 114 2.37 9.82 10.40
CA ARG A 114 3.64 9.11 10.50
C ARG A 114 3.88 8.50 11.88
N MET A 115 3.14 7.43 12.19
CA MET A 115 3.35 6.59 13.39
C MET A 115 4.01 5.24 13.03
N ASP A 116 4.61 5.15 11.85
CA ASP A 116 5.16 3.95 11.22
C ASP A 116 6.55 3.54 11.74
N GLY A 117 7.26 4.44 12.40
CA GLY A 117 8.59 4.20 12.99
C GLY A 117 9.75 4.10 12.00
N ALA A 118 9.51 3.82 10.72
CA ALA A 118 10.56 3.71 9.70
C ALA A 118 10.80 5.02 8.96
N SER A 119 9.75 5.76 8.63
CA SER A 119 9.87 7.03 7.88
C SER A 119 10.73 8.09 8.59
N PRO A 120 10.85 8.16 9.93
CA PRO A 120 11.75 9.10 10.59
C PRO A 120 13.23 8.93 10.26
N HIS A 121 13.65 7.75 9.77
CA HIS A 121 15.01 7.51 9.31
C HIS A 121 15.32 8.15 7.95
N TYR A 122 14.29 8.53 7.19
CA TYR A 122 14.41 9.18 5.87
C TYR A 122 14.19 10.69 5.94
N ALA A 123 13.32 11.16 6.83
CA ALA A 123 13.04 12.58 7.00
C ALA A 123 12.50 12.87 8.41
N PRO A 124 12.73 14.07 8.99
CA PRO A 124 12.17 14.43 10.30
C PRO A 124 10.64 14.34 10.30
N LEU A 125 10.01 14.12 11.47
CA LEU A 125 8.55 13.95 11.59
C LEU A 125 7.73 15.15 11.06
N SER A 126 8.32 16.34 11.05
CA SER A 126 7.71 17.54 10.46
C SER A 126 7.64 17.52 8.93
N TYR A 127 8.37 16.60 8.26
CA TYR A 127 8.27 16.42 6.81
C TYR A 127 7.00 15.64 6.48
N PRO A 128 6.14 16.14 5.58
CA PRO A 128 4.85 15.51 5.31
C PRO A 128 4.98 14.21 4.49
N ALA A 129 4.21 13.19 4.86
CA ALA A 129 4.04 11.98 4.06
C ALA A 129 2.85 12.19 3.10
N CYS A 130 3.13 12.59 1.86
CA CYS A 130 2.11 12.89 0.86
C CYS A 130 2.27 12.02 -0.39
N ALA A 131 1.15 11.55 -0.93
CA ALA A 131 1.08 10.89 -2.22
C ALA A 131 1.49 11.83 -3.37
N HIS A 132 1.83 11.24 -4.52
CA HIS A 132 1.98 11.98 -5.76
C HIS A 132 0.59 12.18 -6.39
N TRP A 133 0.25 13.40 -6.80
CA TRP A 133 -1.09 13.74 -7.28
C TRP A 133 -1.54 12.93 -8.50
N GLU A 134 -0.64 12.63 -9.46
CA GLU A 134 -0.91 11.76 -10.61
C GLU A 134 -1.29 10.34 -10.18
N MET A 135 -0.60 9.78 -9.18
CA MET A 135 -0.91 8.45 -8.66
C MET A 135 -2.29 8.41 -7.98
N VAL A 136 -2.65 9.48 -7.27
CA VAL A 136 -3.98 9.64 -6.68
C VAL A 136 -5.04 9.78 -7.78
N GLY A 137 -4.76 10.59 -8.81
CA GLY A 137 -5.63 10.78 -9.98
C GLY A 137 -5.94 9.46 -10.71
N ALA A 138 -4.91 8.67 -10.99
CA ALA A 138 -5.07 7.36 -11.65
C ALA A 138 -5.89 6.37 -10.80
N LEU A 139 -5.66 6.31 -9.48
CA LEU A 139 -6.45 5.47 -8.58
C LEU A 139 -7.92 5.90 -8.52
N LYS A 140 -8.16 7.21 -8.39
CA LYS A 140 -9.51 7.79 -8.41
C LYS A 140 -10.24 7.44 -9.70
N LYS A 141 -9.63 7.73 -10.85
CA LYS A 141 -10.20 7.45 -12.18
C LYS A 141 -10.48 5.95 -12.36
N ALA A 142 -9.59 5.08 -11.88
CA ALA A 142 -9.80 3.63 -11.91
C ALA A 142 -11.03 3.20 -11.11
N CYS A 143 -11.20 3.71 -9.87
CA CYS A 143 -12.39 3.44 -9.06
C CYS A 143 -13.68 3.93 -9.75
N GLU A 144 -13.67 5.11 -10.35
CA GLU A 144 -14.82 5.69 -11.07
C GLU A 144 -15.20 4.85 -12.31
N LEU A 145 -14.21 4.44 -13.10
CA LEU A 145 -14.44 3.59 -14.28
C LEU A 145 -14.98 2.20 -13.91
N LEU A 146 -14.53 1.63 -12.81
CA LEU A 146 -14.99 0.34 -12.28
C LEU A 146 -16.25 0.45 -11.42
N LYS A 147 -16.72 1.69 -11.14
CA LYS A 147 -17.89 2.00 -10.30
C LYS A 147 -17.78 1.44 -8.88
N TYR A 148 -16.57 1.43 -8.31
CA TYR A 148 -16.35 1.06 -6.92
C TYR A 148 -16.43 2.28 -6.02
N ARG A 149 -17.10 2.13 -4.87
CA ARG A 149 -17.16 3.16 -3.84
C ARG A 149 -15.78 3.33 -3.21
N TYR A 150 -15.33 4.58 -3.14
CA TYR A 150 -14.06 4.95 -2.53
C TYR A 150 -14.18 6.19 -1.66
N HIS A 151 -13.23 6.35 -0.77
CA HIS A 151 -13.01 7.53 0.05
C HIS A 151 -11.60 8.04 -0.20
N LEU A 152 -11.44 9.36 -0.20
CA LEU A 152 -10.17 10.02 -0.43
C LEU A 152 -9.80 10.83 0.81
N GLY A 153 -8.59 10.68 1.35
CA GLY A 153 -8.17 11.44 2.53
C GLY A 153 -6.94 10.89 3.23
N ILE A 154 -6.86 11.12 4.54
CA ILE A 154 -5.68 10.84 5.35
C ILE A 154 -5.79 9.45 6.01
N THR A 155 -4.71 8.69 5.93
CA THR A 155 -4.51 7.39 6.59
C THR A 155 -3.59 7.54 7.80
N CYS A 156 -3.73 6.72 8.83
CA CYS A 156 -2.74 6.60 9.89
C CYS A 156 -1.92 5.32 9.71
N SER A 157 -0.61 5.47 9.46
CA SER A 157 0.31 4.34 9.41
C SER A 157 0.90 4.11 10.79
N SER A 158 0.68 2.91 11.35
CA SER A 158 1.18 2.56 12.68
C SER A 158 2.28 1.52 12.62
N ALA A 159 3.33 1.67 13.45
CA ALA A 159 4.42 0.71 13.55
C ALA A 159 3.99 -0.66 14.08
N THR A 160 2.91 -0.73 14.86
CA THR A 160 2.41 -1.99 15.44
C THR A 160 0.91 -2.12 15.25
N PHE A 161 0.46 -3.36 15.03
CA PHE A 161 -0.96 -3.66 14.83
C PHE A 161 -1.78 -3.49 16.11
N TYR A 162 -1.24 -3.90 17.27
CA TYR A 162 -1.97 -3.89 18.55
C TYR A 162 -1.88 -2.55 19.27
N PRO A 163 -0.81 -2.23 20.04
CA PRO A 163 -0.80 -1.02 20.84
C PRO A 163 -0.75 0.26 20.01
N GLY A 164 -0.05 0.26 18.87
CA GLY A 164 0.07 1.42 18.00
C GLY A 164 -1.23 1.84 17.32
N GLN A 165 -2.18 0.90 17.17
CA GLN A 165 -3.54 1.17 16.70
C GLN A 165 -4.55 1.28 17.86
N GLU A 166 -4.06 1.43 19.09
CA GLU A 166 -4.90 1.48 20.31
C GLU A 166 -5.85 0.28 20.42
N ARG A 167 -5.30 -0.95 20.28
CA ARG A 167 -6.04 -2.20 20.49
C ARG A 167 -5.78 -2.71 21.88
N TYR A 168 -6.85 -3.02 22.61
CA TYR A 168 -6.81 -3.57 23.97
C TYR A 168 -6.98 -5.08 24.01
N ASP A 169 -7.36 -5.70 22.91
CA ASP A 169 -7.47 -7.15 22.66
C ASP A 169 -6.08 -7.80 22.44
N THR A 170 -5.12 -7.43 23.31
CA THR A 170 -3.74 -7.93 23.30
C THR A 170 -3.50 -8.92 24.43
N PHE A 171 -2.38 -9.64 24.39
CA PHE A 171 -2.01 -10.57 25.46
C PHE A 171 -1.96 -9.91 26.84
N SER A 172 -1.47 -8.68 26.94
CA SER A 172 -1.40 -7.93 28.20
C SER A 172 -2.64 -7.07 28.48
N GLY A 173 -3.48 -6.80 27.49
CA GLY A 173 -4.58 -5.83 27.59
C GLY A 173 -4.12 -4.38 27.81
N TYR A 174 -2.80 -4.10 27.64
CA TYR A 174 -2.20 -2.81 27.98
C TYR A 174 -1.80 -2.00 26.74
N VAL A 175 -2.19 -0.73 26.75
CA VAL A 175 -1.74 0.30 25.80
C VAL A 175 -1.04 1.39 26.59
N ILE A 176 0.18 1.78 26.17
CA ILE A 176 0.96 2.83 26.86
C ILE A 176 0.20 4.17 26.84
N SER A 177 0.45 4.99 27.86
CA SER A 177 -0.31 6.23 28.09
C SER A 177 -0.28 7.19 26.90
N SER A 178 0.84 7.28 26.18
CA SER A 178 1.00 8.16 25.02
C SER A 178 0.18 7.75 23.79
N LEU A 179 -0.37 6.53 23.78
CA LEU A 179 -1.22 6.02 22.68
C LEU A 179 -2.70 5.92 23.06
N ARG A 180 -3.03 6.11 24.35
CA ARG A 180 -4.42 6.04 24.82
C ARG A 180 -5.21 7.23 24.31
N GLY A 181 -6.39 6.98 23.73
CA GLY A 181 -7.25 7.98 23.12
C GLY A 181 -6.83 8.38 21.70
N SER A 182 -5.71 7.85 21.19
CA SER A 182 -5.19 8.22 19.88
C SER A 182 -6.15 7.87 18.73
N ARG A 183 -6.88 6.77 18.82
CA ARG A 183 -7.86 6.40 17.79
C ARG A 183 -8.99 7.43 17.68
N GLU A 184 -9.53 7.85 18.82
CA GLU A 184 -10.59 8.85 18.87
C GLU A 184 -10.07 10.24 18.45
N GLU A 185 -8.83 10.56 18.77
CA GLU A 185 -8.19 11.79 18.32
C GLU A 185 -8.03 11.81 16.79
N TRP A 186 -7.47 10.76 16.20
CA TRP A 186 -7.35 10.65 14.74
C TRP A 186 -8.71 10.67 14.05
N LYS A 187 -9.72 10.02 14.62
CA LYS A 187 -11.09 10.08 14.12
C LYS A 187 -11.61 11.52 14.09
N LYS A 188 -11.43 12.29 15.14
CA LYS A 188 -11.84 13.71 15.20
C LYS A 188 -11.05 14.59 14.25
N LEU A 189 -9.79 14.26 13.97
CA LEU A 189 -8.94 14.94 13.00
C LEU A 189 -9.23 14.53 11.54
N GLY A 190 -10.24 13.70 11.31
CA GLY A 190 -10.66 13.31 9.97
C GLY A 190 -9.84 12.20 9.31
N VAL A 191 -8.98 11.51 10.07
CA VAL A 191 -8.26 10.33 9.56
C VAL A 191 -9.27 9.22 9.27
N LEU A 192 -9.11 8.56 8.11
CA LEU A 192 -10.09 7.61 7.60
C LEU A 192 -9.90 6.20 8.16
N ASN A 193 -8.66 5.76 8.30
CA ASN A 193 -8.31 4.37 8.58
C ASN A 193 -6.91 4.21 9.17
N TYR A 194 -6.65 3.03 9.71
CA TYR A 194 -5.31 2.55 10.07
C TYR A 194 -4.81 1.50 9.07
N GLU A 195 -3.52 1.57 8.79
CA GLU A 195 -2.69 0.55 8.13
C GLU A 195 -1.24 0.66 8.66
N MET A 196 -0.22 0.11 7.99
CA MET A 196 1.10 0.01 8.61
C MET A 196 2.28 0.47 7.72
N GLU A 197 2.08 0.94 6.48
CA GLU A 197 3.17 1.14 5.51
C GLU A 197 3.12 2.44 4.71
N ILE A 198 1.97 3.05 4.52
CA ILE A 198 1.77 4.17 3.58
C ILE A 198 2.63 5.39 3.94
N ALA A 199 2.76 5.72 5.23
CA ALA A 199 3.60 6.85 5.64
C ALA A 199 5.08 6.62 5.27
N THR A 200 5.58 5.40 5.42
CA THR A 200 6.93 5.02 4.98
C THR A 200 7.03 5.16 3.47
N LEU A 201 6.11 4.57 2.70
CA LEU A 201 6.14 4.65 1.24
C LEU A 201 6.17 6.10 0.74
N PHE A 202 5.25 6.94 1.23
CA PHE A 202 5.15 8.32 0.76
C PHE A 202 6.39 9.14 1.11
N THR A 203 6.92 8.96 2.32
CA THR A 203 8.14 9.66 2.77
C THR A 203 9.35 9.22 1.96
N VAL A 204 9.61 7.91 1.87
CA VAL A 204 10.76 7.36 1.13
C VAL A 204 10.71 7.75 -0.33
N ALA A 205 9.56 7.53 -0.99
CA ALA A 205 9.41 7.87 -2.40
C ALA A 205 9.67 9.37 -2.66
N ARG A 206 9.10 10.24 -1.81
CA ARG A 206 9.28 11.69 -1.99
C ARG A 206 10.74 12.13 -1.81
N VAL A 207 11.42 11.60 -0.79
CA VAL A 207 12.84 11.91 -0.51
C VAL A 207 13.76 11.42 -1.63
N LEU A 208 13.44 10.28 -2.23
CA LEU A 208 14.21 9.70 -3.33
C LEU A 208 13.82 10.26 -4.72
N GLY A 209 12.90 11.24 -4.80
CA GLY A 209 12.44 11.80 -6.08
C GLY A 209 11.59 10.83 -6.91
N LEU A 210 10.90 9.90 -6.24
CA LEU A 210 10.03 8.89 -6.83
C LEU A 210 8.55 9.29 -6.69
N ARG A 211 7.67 8.64 -7.45
CA ARG A 211 6.23 8.86 -7.37
C ARG A 211 5.54 7.70 -6.67
N SER A 212 4.64 8.00 -5.74
CA SER A 212 3.89 6.96 -5.01
C SER A 212 2.44 7.33 -4.77
N GLY A 213 1.58 6.32 -4.75
CA GLY A 213 0.19 6.38 -4.36
C GLY A 213 -0.20 5.13 -3.56
N ALA A 214 -1.37 5.16 -2.94
CA ALA A 214 -1.83 4.03 -2.15
C ALA A 214 -3.35 3.90 -2.15
N ILE A 215 -3.81 2.65 -2.21
CA ILE A 215 -5.21 2.27 -2.05
C ILE A 215 -5.30 1.09 -1.08
N CYS A 216 -6.29 1.14 -0.19
CA CYS A 216 -6.59 0.07 0.75
C CYS A 216 -8.06 -0.35 0.65
N GLY A 217 -8.32 -1.66 0.75
CA GLY A 217 -9.66 -2.18 0.95
C GLY A 217 -9.98 -2.28 2.44
N VAL A 218 -11.17 -1.86 2.81
CA VAL A 218 -11.64 -1.86 4.20
C VAL A 218 -12.07 -3.25 4.60
N LEU A 219 -11.29 -3.92 5.47
CA LEU A 219 -11.62 -5.25 6.00
C LEU A 219 -12.55 -5.18 7.21
N VAL A 220 -12.41 -4.14 8.04
CA VAL A 220 -13.21 -3.91 9.24
C VAL A 220 -13.50 -2.43 9.41
N ASN A 221 -14.65 -2.09 10.01
CA ASN A 221 -14.89 -0.77 10.56
C ASN A 221 -14.78 -0.84 12.08
N ARG A 222 -13.79 -0.18 12.65
CA ARG A 222 -13.42 -0.23 14.06
C ARG A 222 -14.40 0.49 15.01
N ASN A 223 -15.45 1.10 14.48
CA ASN A 223 -16.59 1.59 15.29
C ASN A 223 -17.66 0.50 15.50
N GLN A 224 -17.49 -0.66 14.86
CA GLN A 224 -18.37 -1.83 14.96
C GLN A 224 -17.59 -3.01 15.55
N LYS A 225 -18.22 -4.17 15.68
CA LYS A 225 -17.54 -5.40 16.06
C LYS A 225 -16.56 -5.79 14.94
N GLU A 226 -15.29 -5.94 15.29
CA GLU A 226 -14.23 -6.29 14.34
C GLU A 226 -14.26 -7.79 14.02
N GLU A 227 -15.27 -8.22 13.26
CA GLU A 227 -15.35 -9.58 12.70
C GLU A 227 -14.99 -9.54 11.23
N VAL A 228 -13.95 -10.28 10.86
CA VAL A 228 -13.51 -10.40 9.47
C VAL A 228 -14.13 -11.64 8.85
N GLU A 229 -15.03 -11.46 7.89
CA GLU A 229 -15.64 -12.54 7.14
C GLU A 229 -14.71 -12.93 5.97
N ARG A 230 -14.27 -14.20 5.93
CA ARG A 230 -13.31 -14.69 4.92
C ARG A 230 -13.78 -14.48 3.48
N GLU A 231 -15.06 -14.69 3.21
CA GLU A 231 -15.67 -14.49 1.88
C GLU A 231 -15.55 -13.03 1.42
N LYS A 232 -15.74 -12.08 2.34
CA LYS A 232 -15.56 -10.65 2.06
C LYS A 232 -14.11 -10.27 1.81
N ILE A 233 -13.14 -10.93 2.44
CA ILE A 233 -11.71 -10.69 2.16
C ILE A 233 -11.44 -10.93 0.68
N GLU A 234 -11.87 -12.07 0.15
CA GLU A 234 -11.61 -12.43 -1.24
C GLU A 234 -12.25 -11.43 -2.22
N GLU A 235 -13.48 -11.01 -1.95
CA GLU A 235 -14.16 -9.98 -2.75
C GLU A 235 -13.39 -8.64 -2.73
N ILE A 236 -12.95 -8.20 -1.55
CA ILE A 236 -12.19 -6.95 -1.39
C ILE A 236 -10.85 -7.04 -2.11
N GLU A 237 -10.13 -8.15 -2.00
CA GLU A 237 -8.87 -8.37 -2.70
C GLU A 237 -9.05 -8.40 -4.23
N ASN A 238 -10.15 -8.96 -4.73
CA ASN A 238 -10.48 -8.94 -6.15
C ASN A 238 -10.75 -7.52 -6.65
N ARG A 239 -11.53 -6.72 -5.91
CA ARG A 239 -11.75 -5.30 -6.22
C ARG A 239 -10.44 -4.51 -6.24
N LEU A 240 -9.60 -4.69 -5.21
CA LEU A 240 -8.29 -4.06 -5.12
C LEU A 240 -7.40 -4.41 -6.32
N SER A 241 -7.37 -5.69 -6.72
CA SER A 241 -6.57 -6.16 -7.85
C SER A 241 -7.04 -5.53 -9.16
N GLN A 242 -8.35 -5.40 -9.36
CA GLN A 242 -8.92 -4.76 -10.55
C GLN A 242 -8.60 -3.25 -10.59
N VAL A 243 -8.73 -2.54 -9.46
CA VAL A 243 -8.40 -1.12 -9.39
C VAL A 243 -6.91 -0.90 -9.60
N ALA A 244 -6.05 -1.70 -8.97
CA ALA A 244 -4.60 -1.60 -9.14
C ALA A 244 -4.17 -1.83 -10.59
N ALA A 245 -4.75 -2.85 -11.25
CA ALA A 245 -4.50 -3.13 -12.67
C ALA A 245 -4.97 -1.98 -13.56
N LYS A 246 -6.18 -1.45 -13.33
CA LYS A 246 -6.71 -0.34 -14.13
C LYS A 246 -5.92 0.95 -13.91
N ALA A 247 -5.55 1.27 -12.68
CA ALA A 247 -4.69 2.42 -12.39
C ALA A 247 -3.31 2.28 -13.04
N ALA A 248 -2.72 1.07 -13.02
CA ALA A 248 -1.45 0.81 -13.69
C ALA A 248 -1.53 1.03 -15.20
N GLN A 249 -2.63 0.62 -15.86
CA GLN A 249 -2.87 0.90 -17.28
C GLN A 249 -2.91 2.42 -17.55
N LEU A 250 -3.66 3.19 -16.74
CA LEU A 250 -3.76 4.65 -16.89
C LEU A 250 -2.40 5.33 -16.72
N ILE A 251 -1.61 4.91 -15.73
CA ILE A 251 -0.27 5.47 -15.48
C ILE A 251 0.68 5.16 -16.66
N LEU A 252 0.62 3.96 -17.24
CA LEU A 252 1.49 3.56 -18.34
C LEU A 252 1.09 4.21 -19.67
N SER A 253 -0.21 4.48 -19.91
CA SER A 253 -0.70 5.17 -21.10
C SER A 253 -0.53 6.70 -21.03
N GLY A 254 -0.27 7.28 -19.85
CA GLY A 254 -0.25 8.72 -19.65
C GLY A 254 -1.64 9.38 -19.68
N GLU A 255 -2.69 8.63 -19.40
CA GLU A 255 -4.10 9.08 -19.35
C GLU A 255 -4.55 9.41 -17.92
N GLU A 256 -3.71 10.10 -17.17
CA GLU A 256 -3.88 10.41 -15.73
C GLU A 256 -4.94 11.51 -15.46
#